data_5ec2c624397a0b24a303482ec0222ecc
#
_entry.id   5ec2c624397a0b24a303482ec0222ecc
#
_cell.length_a   1.000
_cell.length_b   1.000
_cell.length_c   1.000
_cell.angle_alpha   90.00
_cell.angle_beta   90.00
_cell.angle_gamma   90.00
#
_symmetry.space_group_name_H-M   'P 1'
#
loop_
_entity.id
_entity.type
_entity.pdbx_description
1 polymer ?
#
loop_
_entity_poly.entity_id
_entity_poly.type
_entity_poly.pdbx_seq_one_letter_code
_entity_poly.pdbx_strand_id
1 'polypeptide(L)'
;MDIPIRFKIYLFWKNLFSKKGDSPHIKITKEGRGVRSVLFFLPEKKEDAKVINYFVKVENPLSDYEIGLICSEKAKKFYPHVENVSLFTYNDNDLTYFSTIKSASLLNEIKVKNYDAIVDLNTNFCAASSMLFFDLDAPLKIGFDSLINRKIYTITLERKENAFLESYFSKILSLLGVKL
;
A
#
# COMPACT_ATOMS: atom_id res chain seq x y z
N MET A 1 -16.21 -6.37 -9.08
CA MET A 1 -15.84 -5.08 -9.69
C MET A 1 -14.99 -5.35 -10.91
N ASP A 2 -15.41 -4.88 -12.08
CA ASP A 2 -14.69 -5.19 -13.32
C ASP A 2 -13.50 -4.27 -13.49
N ILE A 3 -12.34 -4.90 -13.66
CA ILE A 3 -11.08 -4.20 -13.91
C ILE A 3 -11.11 -3.71 -15.37
N PRO A 4 -10.82 -2.45 -15.64
CA PRO A 4 -10.80 -1.93 -17.00
C PRO A 4 -9.89 -2.75 -17.91
N ILE A 5 -10.39 -3.13 -19.10
CA ILE A 5 -9.66 -3.94 -20.08
C ILE A 5 -8.30 -3.32 -20.41
N ARG A 6 -8.25 -1.98 -20.55
CA ARG A 6 -7.01 -1.23 -20.79
C ARG A 6 -5.93 -1.50 -19.74
N PHE A 7 -6.33 -1.67 -18.45
CA PHE A 7 -5.39 -1.96 -17.38
C PHE A 7 -4.89 -3.41 -17.43
N LYS A 8 -5.77 -4.36 -17.80
CA LYS A 8 -5.37 -5.77 -18.03
C LYS A 8 -4.31 -5.88 -19.14
N ILE A 9 -4.50 -5.13 -20.25
CA ILE A 9 -3.54 -5.08 -21.36
C ILE A 9 -2.21 -4.47 -20.89
N TYR A 10 -2.26 -3.35 -20.19
CA TYR A 10 -1.07 -2.69 -19.64
C TYR A 10 -0.26 -3.63 -18.73
N LEU A 11 -0.90 -4.33 -17.80
CA LEU A 11 -0.25 -5.31 -16.94
C LEU A 11 0.35 -6.49 -17.72
N PHE A 12 -0.35 -6.97 -18.75
CA PHE A 12 0.17 -8.05 -19.59
C PHE A 12 1.50 -7.64 -20.24
N TRP A 13 1.54 -6.46 -20.86
CA TRP A 13 2.77 -5.92 -21.46
C TRP A 13 3.87 -5.71 -20.42
N LYS A 14 3.54 -5.14 -19.27
CA LYS A 14 4.52 -4.89 -18.22
C LYS A 14 5.11 -6.18 -17.65
N ASN A 15 4.29 -7.20 -17.41
CA ASN A 15 4.76 -8.52 -16.97
C ASN A 15 5.67 -9.21 -18.01
N LEU A 16 5.42 -8.98 -19.30
CA LEU A 16 6.23 -9.58 -20.38
C LEU A 16 7.66 -9.04 -20.38
N PHE A 17 7.85 -7.78 -19.99
CA PHE A 17 9.15 -7.09 -20.01
C PHE A 17 9.81 -6.96 -18.64
N SER A 18 9.12 -7.35 -17.56
CA SER A 18 9.70 -7.32 -16.22
C SER A 18 10.58 -8.54 -15.98
N LYS A 19 11.86 -8.32 -15.71
CA LYS A 19 12.71 -9.36 -15.15
C LYS A 19 12.23 -9.64 -13.73
N LYS A 20 11.74 -10.85 -13.46
CA LYS A 20 11.49 -11.31 -12.09
C LYS A 20 12.86 -11.42 -11.41
N GLY A 21 13.18 -10.46 -10.56
CA GLY A 21 14.24 -10.63 -9.56
C GLY A 21 13.81 -11.69 -8.54
N ASP A 22 14.76 -12.39 -7.95
CA ASP A 22 14.51 -13.26 -6.82
C ASP A 22 13.86 -12.44 -5.70
N SER A 23 12.66 -12.84 -5.28
CA SER A 23 11.97 -12.16 -4.19
C SER A 23 12.77 -12.38 -2.90
N PRO A 24 13.25 -11.33 -2.22
CA PRO A 24 13.93 -11.48 -0.96
C PRO A 24 13.01 -12.14 0.06
N HIS A 25 13.53 -13.13 0.78
CA HIS A 25 12.76 -13.80 1.83
C HIS A 25 12.85 -12.99 3.12
N ILE A 26 11.70 -12.52 3.61
CA ILE A 26 11.61 -11.94 4.96
C ILE A 26 11.25 -13.06 5.93
N LYS A 27 12.07 -13.22 6.98
CA LYS A 27 11.76 -14.10 8.10
C LYS A 27 10.94 -13.32 9.13
N ILE A 28 9.63 -13.52 9.15
CA ILE A 28 8.77 -13.01 10.21
C ILE A 28 8.90 -13.92 11.42
N THR A 29 9.43 -13.41 12.53
CA THR A 29 9.52 -14.14 13.78
C THR A 29 8.24 -13.95 14.61
N LYS A 30 7.97 -14.84 15.59
CA LYS A 30 6.85 -14.69 16.53
C LYS A 30 6.90 -13.38 17.34
N GLU A 31 8.06 -12.73 17.38
CA GLU A 31 8.32 -11.48 18.09
C GLU A 31 8.10 -10.25 17.20
N GLY A 32 7.68 -10.43 15.95
CA GLY A 32 7.40 -9.34 15.00
C GLY A 32 8.64 -8.54 14.59
N ARG A 33 9.83 -9.05 14.78
CA ARG A 33 11.09 -8.38 14.44
C ARG A 33 11.48 -8.66 13.00
N GLY A 34 10.84 -8.02 12.05
CA GLY A 34 11.19 -8.22 10.63
C GLY A 34 10.98 -6.99 9.77
N VAL A 35 10.01 -6.19 10.12
CA VAL A 35 9.63 -4.98 9.38
C VAL A 35 9.98 -3.77 10.22
N ARG A 36 10.79 -2.84 9.68
CA ARG A 36 11.15 -1.57 10.34
C ARG A 36 10.65 -0.37 9.57
N SER A 37 10.39 -0.54 8.29
CA SER A 37 9.89 0.53 7.42
C SER A 37 8.67 0.06 6.64
N VAL A 38 7.57 0.84 6.70
CA VAL A 38 6.30 0.48 6.06
C VAL A 38 5.73 1.66 5.29
N LEU A 39 5.33 1.43 4.05
CA LEU A 39 4.56 2.38 3.26
C LEU A 39 3.10 1.93 3.18
N PHE A 40 2.17 2.77 3.64
CA PHE A 40 0.74 2.54 3.52
C PHE A 40 0.15 3.35 2.37
N PHE A 41 -0.54 2.69 1.44
CA PHE A 41 -1.35 3.35 0.43
C PHE A 41 -2.78 3.50 0.98
N LEU A 42 -3.17 4.76 1.18
CA LEU A 42 -4.40 5.13 1.87
C LEU A 42 -5.58 5.27 0.90
N PRO A 43 -6.80 4.81 1.24
CA PRO A 43 -7.96 4.93 0.40
C PRO A 43 -8.49 6.36 0.27
N GLU A 44 -9.10 6.64 -0.88
CA GLU A 44 -9.80 7.90 -1.13
C GLU A 44 -11.22 7.93 -0.57
N LYS A 45 -11.81 6.77 -0.31
CA LYS A 45 -13.17 6.66 0.15
C LYS A 45 -13.29 7.10 1.59
N LYS A 46 -14.17 8.08 1.86
CA LYS A 46 -14.32 8.73 3.17
C LYS A 46 -14.63 7.73 4.30
N GLU A 47 -15.47 6.74 4.02
CA GLU A 47 -15.87 5.73 4.98
C GLU A 47 -14.67 4.87 5.42
N ASP A 48 -13.87 4.40 4.45
CA ASP A 48 -12.68 3.62 4.70
C ASP A 48 -11.61 4.47 5.40
N ALA A 49 -11.45 5.74 4.98
CA ALA A 49 -10.52 6.68 5.59
C ALA A 49 -10.81 6.95 7.08
N LYS A 50 -12.08 7.03 7.47
CA LYS A 50 -12.45 7.22 8.89
C LYS A 50 -12.00 6.05 9.76
N VAL A 51 -12.16 4.84 9.27
CA VAL A 51 -11.73 3.63 9.98
C VAL A 51 -10.21 3.60 10.09
N ILE A 52 -9.51 3.83 8.98
CA ILE A 52 -8.05 3.83 8.96
C ILE A 52 -7.47 4.89 9.88
N ASN A 53 -8.08 6.07 9.90
CA ASN A 53 -7.62 7.18 10.73
C ASN A 53 -7.64 6.85 12.23
N TYR A 54 -8.54 5.97 12.66
CA TYR A 54 -8.56 5.46 14.02
C TYR A 54 -7.35 4.57 14.31
N PHE A 55 -6.90 3.77 13.35
CA PHE A 55 -5.74 2.88 13.50
C PHE A 55 -4.39 3.56 13.22
N VAL A 56 -4.38 4.56 12.34
CA VAL A 56 -3.17 5.33 11.99
C VAL A 56 -2.93 6.49 12.96
N LYS A 57 -3.85 6.77 13.89
CA LYS A 57 -3.58 7.62 15.05
C LYS A 57 -2.57 6.91 15.97
N VAL A 58 -1.33 6.90 15.53
CA VAL A 58 -0.21 6.45 16.34
C VAL A 58 -0.01 7.51 17.43
N GLU A 59 -0.65 7.31 18.57
CA GLU A 59 -0.50 8.20 19.76
C GLU A 59 0.90 8.13 20.34
N ASN A 60 1.66 7.11 20.01
CA ASN A 60 3.10 7.03 20.22
C ASN A 60 3.76 6.73 18.87
N PRO A 61 4.61 7.62 18.34
CA PRO A 61 5.48 7.24 17.25
C PRO A 61 6.26 6.04 17.75
N LEU A 62 6.03 4.90 17.11
CA LEU A 62 6.90 3.74 17.28
C LEU A 62 8.28 4.25 16.89
N SER A 63 9.07 4.69 17.86
CA SER A 63 10.35 5.37 17.66
C SER A 63 11.33 4.57 16.83
N ASP A 64 11.02 3.30 16.60
CA ASP A 64 11.83 2.33 15.88
C ASP A 64 11.31 2.01 14.47
N TYR A 65 10.18 2.61 14.01
CA TYR A 65 9.61 2.32 12.69
C TYR A 65 9.55 3.58 11.81
N GLU A 66 10.02 3.43 10.58
CA GLU A 66 9.82 4.44 9.54
C GLU A 66 8.48 4.20 8.84
N ILE A 67 7.55 5.15 8.99
CA ILE A 67 6.22 5.05 8.38
C ILE A 67 6.10 6.07 7.25
N GLY A 68 5.72 5.57 6.08
CA GLY A 68 5.30 6.37 4.94
C GLY A 68 3.80 6.20 4.69
N LEU A 69 3.14 7.29 4.39
CA LEU A 69 1.75 7.30 3.93
C LEU A 69 1.70 7.87 2.53
N ILE A 70 0.91 7.27 1.65
CA ILE A 70 0.63 7.81 0.33
C ILE A 70 -0.87 7.89 0.09
N CYS A 71 -1.37 9.03 -0.37
CA CYS A 71 -2.78 9.22 -0.72
C CYS A 71 -2.94 10.20 -1.88
N SER A 72 -4.13 10.21 -2.49
CA SER A 72 -4.47 11.29 -3.40
C SER A 72 -4.62 12.60 -2.64
N GLU A 73 -4.33 13.72 -3.30
CA GLU A 73 -4.49 15.05 -2.71
C GLU A 73 -5.94 15.32 -2.29
N LYS A 74 -6.91 14.74 -3.01
CA LYS A 74 -8.34 14.80 -2.68
C LYS A 74 -8.65 14.13 -1.33
N ALA A 75 -7.92 13.07 -0.99
CA ALA A 75 -8.11 12.31 0.25
C ALA A 75 -7.31 12.88 1.43
N LYS A 76 -6.30 13.72 1.19
CA LYS A 76 -5.42 14.30 2.23
C LYS A 76 -6.20 14.90 3.40
N LYS A 77 -7.35 15.55 3.13
CA LYS A 77 -8.22 16.14 4.16
C LYS A 77 -8.78 15.15 5.18
N PHE A 78 -8.75 13.84 4.87
CA PHE A 78 -9.23 12.80 5.76
C PHE A 78 -8.12 12.27 6.68
N TYR A 79 -6.86 12.61 6.39
CA TYR A 79 -5.69 12.12 7.09
C TYR A 79 -4.96 13.30 7.74
N PRO A 80 -5.10 13.50 9.07
CA PRO A 80 -4.40 14.57 9.77
C PRO A 80 -2.90 14.35 9.67
N HIS A 81 -2.17 15.45 9.78
CA HIS A 81 -0.72 15.38 9.85
C HIS A 81 -0.29 14.64 11.13
N VAL A 82 0.56 13.65 10.97
CA VAL A 82 1.17 12.91 12.07
C VAL A 82 2.66 13.26 12.07
N GLU A 83 3.19 13.71 13.21
CA GLU A 83 4.62 13.98 13.35
C GLU A 83 5.44 12.71 13.12
N ASN A 84 6.61 12.86 12.51
CA ASN A 84 7.54 11.77 12.18
C ASN A 84 7.02 10.73 11.15
N VAL A 85 5.96 11.05 10.42
CA VAL A 85 5.44 10.24 9.32
C VAL A 85 5.62 10.96 7.99
N SER A 86 6.22 10.30 7.00
CA SER A 86 6.36 10.84 5.65
C SER A 86 5.03 10.74 4.90
N LEU A 87 4.43 11.87 4.52
CA LEU A 87 3.20 11.90 3.75
C LEU A 87 3.49 12.26 2.30
N PHE A 88 3.26 11.33 1.39
CA PHE A 88 3.34 11.50 -0.06
C PHE A 88 1.94 11.75 -0.62
N THR A 89 1.80 12.72 -1.50
CA THR A 89 0.52 12.98 -2.17
C THR A 89 0.68 13.00 -3.67
N TYR A 90 -0.36 12.57 -4.39
CA TYR A 90 -0.46 12.65 -5.84
C TYR A 90 -1.80 13.25 -6.25
N ASN A 91 -1.84 13.91 -7.39
CA ASN A 91 -3.03 14.49 -7.98
C ASN A 91 -3.29 13.92 -9.39
N ASP A 92 -4.34 14.38 -10.06
CA ASP A 92 -4.73 13.87 -11.38
C ASP A 92 -3.64 14.11 -12.44
N ASN A 93 -2.81 15.18 -12.30
CA ASN A 93 -1.70 15.47 -13.22
C ASN A 93 -0.53 14.48 -13.06
N ASP A 94 -0.43 13.87 -11.89
CA ASP A 94 0.59 12.84 -11.60
C ASP A 94 0.20 11.46 -12.13
N LEU A 95 -1.01 11.33 -12.72
CA LEU A 95 -1.51 10.07 -13.24
C LEU A 95 -1.37 9.98 -14.76
N THR A 96 -1.14 8.76 -15.25
CA THR A 96 -1.21 8.42 -16.67
C THR A 96 -2.66 8.22 -17.10
N TYR A 97 -2.88 8.04 -18.41
CA TYR A 97 -4.19 7.58 -18.95
C TYR A 97 -4.70 6.28 -18.31
N PHE A 98 -3.82 5.44 -17.81
CA PHE A 98 -4.17 4.18 -17.12
C PHE A 98 -4.39 4.37 -15.61
N SER A 99 -4.43 5.60 -15.14
CA SER A 99 -4.55 5.96 -13.71
C SER A 99 -3.40 5.39 -12.85
N THR A 100 -2.21 5.31 -13.41
CA THR A 100 -0.98 4.90 -12.71
C THR A 100 -0.12 6.12 -12.45
N ILE A 101 0.63 6.13 -11.34
CA ILE A 101 1.49 7.26 -10.98
C ILE A 101 2.66 7.35 -11.99
N LYS A 102 2.84 8.55 -12.58
CA LYS A 102 3.92 8.85 -13.55
C LYS A 102 4.94 9.85 -13.02
N SER A 103 4.65 10.53 -11.90
CA SER A 103 5.55 11.55 -11.33
C SER A 103 6.88 10.92 -10.93
N ALA A 104 7.93 11.23 -11.69
CA ALA A 104 9.26 10.67 -11.45
C ALA A 104 9.84 11.15 -10.11
N SER A 105 9.56 12.40 -9.71
CA SER A 105 9.99 12.94 -8.41
C SER A 105 9.39 12.15 -7.26
N LEU A 106 8.06 11.97 -7.27
CA LEU A 106 7.35 11.22 -6.26
C LEU A 106 7.83 9.76 -6.18
N LEU A 107 7.97 9.10 -7.34
CA LEU A 107 8.46 7.72 -7.38
C LEU A 107 9.89 7.59 -6.84
N ASN A 108 10.76 8.56 -7.13
CA ASN A 108 12.12 8.55 -6.62
C ASN A 108 12.17 8.79 -5.11
N GLU A 109 11.39 9.74 -4.58
CA GLU A 109 11.28 9.99 -3.14
C GLU A 109 10.85 8.73 -2.37
N ILE A 110 9.86 8.00 -2.91
CA ILE A 110 9.38 6.75 -2.31
C ILE A 110 10.46 5.66 -2.39
N LYS A 111 11.13 5.52 -3.55
CA LYS A 111 12.11 4.46 -3.77
C LYS A 111 13.36 4.62 -2.90
N VAL A 112 13.80 5.84 -2.65
CA VAL A 112 14.98 6.12 -1.80
C VAL A 112 14.78 5.61 -0.37
N LYS A 113 13.55 5.55 0.12
CA LYS A 113 13.22 5.09 1.47
C LYS A 113 13.40 3.58 1.70
N ASN A 114 13.36 2.78 0.64
CA ASN A 114 13.63 1.34 0.69
C ASN A 114 12.77 0.59 1.73
N TYR A 115 11.45 0.68 1.60
CA TYR A 115 10.51 0.09 2.55
C TYR A 115 10.60 -1.44 2.61
N ASP A 116 10.61 -2.00 3.83
CA ASP A 116 10.54 -3.45 4.07
C ASP A 116 9.17 -4.02 3.71
N ALA A 117 8.12 -3.22 3.92
CA ALA A 117 6.76 -3.60 3.60
C ALA A 117 5.99 -2.46 2.93
N ILE A 118 5.11 -2.80 2.01
CA ILE A 118 4.13 -1.89 1.44
C ILE A 118 2.74 -2.51 1.57
N VAL A 119 1.77 -1.69 1.99
CA VAL A 119 0.42 -2.11 2.33
C VAL A 119 -0.60 -1.29 1.57
N ASP A 120 -1.44 -1.95 0.77
CA ASP A 120 -2.60 -1.33 0.12
C ASP A 120 -3.82 -1.46 1.02
N LEU A 121 -4.27 -0.33 1.57
CA LEU A 121 -5.46 -0.26 2.41
C LEU A 121 -6.74 0.01 1.61
N ASN A 122 -6.65 0.09 0.27
CA ASN A 122 -7.82 0.22 -0.58
C ASN A 122 -8.60 -1.09 -0.60
N THR A 123 -9.86 -1.03 -0.19
CA THR A 123 -10.78 -2.19 -0.20
C THR A 123 -11.27 -2.54 -1.60
N ASN A 124 -11.14 -1.61 -2.54
CA ASN A 124 -11.45 -1.80 -3.95
C ASN A 124 -10.17 -1.67 -4.78
N PHE A 125 -10.22 -2.23 -6.00
CA PHE A 125 -9.11 -2.12 -6.94
C PHE A 125 -8.75 -0.64 -7.19
N CYS A 126 -7.48 -0.31 -6.98
CA CYS A 126 -6.88 0.99 -7.27
C CYS A 126 -5.71 0.79 -8.24
N ALA A 127 -5.79 1.40 -9.43
CA ALA A 127 -4.74 1.25 -10.43
C ALA A 127 -3.43 1.92 -9.98
N ALA A 128 -3.53 3.06 -9.29
CA ALA A 128 -2.36 3.79 -8.79
C ALA A 128 -1.57 2.94 -7.77
N SER A 129 -2.25 2.36 -6.78
CA SER A 129 -1.60 1.50 -5.78
C SER A 129 -1.04 0.24 -6.40
N SER A 130 -1.82 -0.47 -7.21
CA SER A 130 -1.41 -1.73 -7.82
C SER A 130 -0.14 -1.58 -8.67
N MET A 131 -0.04 -0.47 -9.43
CA MET A 131 1.14 -0.24 -10.26
C MET A 131 2.33 0.28 -9.46
N LEU A 132 2.10 1.13 -8.47
CA LEU A 132 3.16 1.54 -7.56
C LEU A 132 3.77 0.31 -6.87
N PHE A 133 2.94 -0.61 -6.38
CA PHE A 133 3.41 -1.84 -5.74
C PHE A 133 4.14 -2.79 -6.68
N PHE A 134 3.77 -2.76 -7.96
CA PHE A 134 4.52 -3.49 -8.98
C PHE A 134 5.92 -2.90 -9.19
N ASP A 135 6.05 -1.56 -9.13
CA ASP A 135 7.28 -0.82 -9.42
C ASP A 135 8.23 -0.68 -8.22
N LEU A 136 7.71 -0.87 -7.01
CA LEU A 136 8.51 -0.85 -5.79
C LEU A 136 9.07 -2.23 -5.49
N ASP A 137 10.35 -2.27 -5.12
CA ASP A 137 11.03 -3.49 -4.71
C ASP A 137 10.96 -3.63 -3.19
N ALA A 138 9.78 -4.01 -2.70
CA ALA A 138 9.58 -4.32 -1.28
C ALA A 138 9.35 -5.81 -1.11
N PRO A 139 10.03 -6.44 -0.13
CA PRO A 139 9.91 -7.89 0.09
C PRO A 139 8.50 -8.31 0.52
N LEU A 140 7.80 -7.46 1.25
CA LEU A 140 6.45 -7.73 1.72
C LEU A 140 5.45 -6.75 1.10
N LYS A 141 4.51 -7.29 0.32
CA LYS A 141 3.44 -6.53 -0.35
C LYS A 141 2.10 -7.08 0.08
N ILE A 142 1.34 -6.30 0.85
CA ILE A 142 0.09 -6.73 1.47
C ILE A 142 -1.08 -5.92 0.91
N GLY A 143 -2.21 -6.56 0.67
CA GLY A 143 -3.44 -5.87 0.30
C GLY A 143 -4.64 -6.80 0.20
N PHE A 144 -5.78 -6.27 -0.23
CA PHE A 144 -6.99 -7.07 -0.38
C PHE A 144 -6.96 -7.91 -1.66
N ASP A 145 -7.60 -9.07 -1.58
CA ASP A 145 -7.61 -10.05 -2.66
C ASP A 145 -8.35 -9.54 -3.90
N SER A 146 -7.72 -9.73 -5.05
CA SER A 146 -8.31 -9.58 -6.37
C SER A 146 -7.49 -10.37 -7.39
N LEU A 147 -8.07 -10.64 -8.56
CA LEU A 147 -7.38 -11.37 -9.63
C LEU A 147 -6.04 -10.74 -10.04
N ILE A 148 -5.92 -9.42 -9.93
CA ILE A 148 -4.68 -8.69 -10.24
C ILE A 148 -3.75 -8.68 -9.03
N ASN A 149 -4.28 -8.39 -7.85
CA ASN A 149 -3.48 -8.26 -6.64
C ASN A 149 -2.74 -9.55 -6.28
N ARG A 150 -3.35 -10.73 -6.56
CA ARG A 150 -2.69 -12.04 -6.44
C ARG A 150 -1.40 -12.19 -7.25
N LYS A 151 -1.23 -11.37 -8.30
CA LYS A 151 -0.02 -11.38 -9.14
C LYS A 151 1.05 -10.39 -8.69
N ILE A 152 0.67 -9.42 -7.85
CA ILE A 152 1.51 -8.29 -7.44
C ILE A 152 1.86 -8.39 -5.96
N TYR A 153 0.91 -8.80 -5.12
CA TYR A 153 1.06 -8.81 -3.68
C TYR A 153 1.63 -10.15 -3.19
N THR A 154 2.46 -10.08 -2.16
CA THR A 154 3.01 -11.25 -1.49
C THR A 154 1.96 -11.93 -0.62
N ILE A 155 1.11 -11.11 0.02
CA ILE A 155 0.01 -11.56 0.87
C ILE A 155 -1.27 -10.85 0.43
N THR A 156 -2.32 -11.63 0.15
CA THR A 156 -3.66 -11.09 -0.10
C THR A 156 -4.62 -11.50 1.00
N LEU A 157 -5.46 -10.56 1.42
CA LEU A 157 -6.49 -10.77 2.43
C LEU A 157 -7.85 -10.86 1.75
N GLU A 158 -8.48 -12.02 1.85
CA GLU A 158 -9.84 -12.20 1.34
C GLU A 158 -10.84 -11.45 2.20
N ARG A 159 -11.61 -10.57 1.59
CA ARG A 159 -12.64 -9.80 2.28
C ARG A 159 -13.96 -10.57 2.29
N LYS A 160 -14.47 -10.87 3.49
CA LYS A 160 -15.83 -11.37 3.69
C LYS A 160 -16.80 -10.19 3.73
N GLU A 161 -17.94 -10.30 3.06
CA GLU A 161 -18.94 -9.21 2.95
C GLU A 161 -19.39 -8.64 4.29
N ASN A 162 -19.50 -9.48 5.32
CA ASN A 162 -19.98 -9.10 6.65
C ASN A 162 -18.88 -8.84 7.68
N ALA A 163 -17.61 -8.80 7.28
CA ALA A 163 -16.53 -8.57 8.23
C ALA A 163 -16.20 -7.08 8.35
N PHE A 164 -16.01 -6.64 9.58
CA PHE A 164 -15.60 -5.28 9.89
C PHE A 164 -14.21 -4.99 9.36
N LEU A 165 -14.03 -3.83 8.78
CA LEU A 165 -12.75 -3.41 8.16
C LEU A 165 -11.61 -3.34 9.20
N GLU A 166 -11.96 -2.98 10.43
CA GLU A 166 -11.08 -2.94 11.59
C GLU A 166 -10.36 -4.28 11.83
N SER A 167 -11.08 -5.39 11.66
CA SER A 167 -10.49 -6.71 11.86
C SER A 167 -9.39 -7.04 10.85
N TYR A 168 -9.48 -6.49 9.64
CA TYR A 168 -8.44 -6.66 8.62
C TYR A 168 -7.22 -5.81 8.93
N PHE A 169 -7.41 -4.58 9.40
CA PHE A 169 -6.29 -3.72 9.79
C PHE A 169 -5.53 -4.30 10.97
N SER A 170 -6.24 -4.80 11.98
CA SER A 170 -5.60 -5.51 13.10
C SER A 170 -4.77 -6.71 12.62
N LYS A 171 -5.25 -7.46 11.63
CA LYS A 171 -4.51 -8.56 11.02
C LYS A 171 -3.26 -8.07 10.27
N ILE A 172 -3.39 -6.99 9.49
CA ILE A 172 -2.27 -6.38 8.78
C ILE A 172 -1.18 -5.96 9.77
N LEU A 173 -1.54 -5.25 10.83
CA LEU A 173 -0.60 -4.82 11.85
C LEU A 173 0.07 -6.00 12.55
N SER A 174 -0.70 -7.05 12.84
CA SER A 174 -0.16 -8.30 13.40
C SER A 174 0.83 -8.97 12.45
N LEU A 175 0.55 -8.99 11.14
CA LEU A 175 1.46 -9.52 10.12
C LEU A 175 2.75 -8.71 10.02
N LEU A 176 2.67 -7.40 10.19
CA LEU A 176 3.84 -6.51 10.20
C LEU A 176 4.63 -6.59 11.52
N GLY A 177 4.06 -7.22 12.55
CA GLY A 177 4.64 -7.24 13.88
C GLY A 177 4.54 -5.91 14.63
N VAL A 178 3.69 -5.01 14.15
CA VAL A 178 3.42 -3.71 14.78
C VAL A 178 2.41 -3.93 15.90
N LYS A 179 2.79 -3.64 17.14
CA LYS A 179 1.89 -3.55 18.28
C LYS A 179 1.39 -2.12 18.38
N LEU A 180 0.08 -1.92 18.25
CA LEU A 180 -0.60 -0.67 18.57
C LEU A 180 -0.85 -0.58 20.07
#